data_bda55d53158c43ede97a8522f562a8d8
#
_entry.id   bda55d53158c43ede97a8522f562a8d8
#
_cell.length_a   1.000
_cell.length_b   1.000
_cell.length_c   1.000
_cell.angle_alpha   90.00
_cell.angle_beta   90.00
_cell.angle_gamma   90.00
#
_symmetry.space_group_name_H-M   'P 1'
#
loop_
_entity.id
_entity.type
_entity.pdbx_description
1 polymer ?
#
loop_
_entity_poly.entity_id
_entity_poly.type
_entity_poly.pdbx_seq_one_letter_code
_entity_poly.pdbx_strand_id
1 'polypeptide(L)'
;MEDTKPRSLDFVERYHVAQHRAGSLPYITIIGLMIHPDFNQMVFNIRNNVDRLMREHPVLVAAIDDTDSRRLRWIINNNEPPFVTDQYLLHPVIDANRHPVSGPADVASIEDGEAQEFNLNQGPLWRVAVYKPKLRCPVTHYIALTVHHVVADSIGALNLFEDILRPHSVNHDPGLERSLPPKAKKTMRIQPSITGIIKKGVQSILNHKSSWKVTRGHGVTIKWPPPSLLKAPPRKPDVSHFSLDLRKDQHRVVERLEALGDHTGSIHSLLHTAAVIALTAATANDIFHTIDTETPKSLRSEDLTHPRIGGNYTGLIERSIPRWKLGRYTMASFTKKFNDYIHSPEGESEARSNMGELLLVPDRIIPNFWKSSLEKTATSGDPYRHSLSISNIGRFDPKDIVGLEKVWFCHASMP
;
A
#
# COMPACT_ATOMS: atom_id res chain seq x y z
N MET A 1 -1.30 21.48 26.51
CA MET A 1 -1.72 20.17 26.00
C MET A 1 -3.10 20.34 25.42
N GLU A 2 -3.18 20.52 24.11
CA GLU A 2 -4.44 20.61 23.42
C GLU A 2 -5.07 19.21 23.34
N ASP A 3 -6.37 19.18 23.57
CA ASP A 3 -7.30 18.07 23.68
C ASP A 3 -7.00 16.91 22.69
N THR A 4 -6.34 15.86 23.15
CA THR A 4 -6.24 14.58 22.44
C THR A 4 -7.56 13.81 22.52
N LYS A 5 -8.64 14.46 22.05
CA LYS A 5 -9.97 13.83 22.03
C LYS A 5 -9.96 12.60 21.11
N PRO A 6 -10.56 11.48 21.56
CA PRO A 6 -10.72 10.31 20.74
C PRO A 6 -11.38 10.68 19.41
N ARG A 7 -10.69 10.47 18.30
CA ARG A 7 -11.21 10.73 16.94
C ARG A 7 -11.83 9.45 16.36
N SER A 8 -13.07 9.53 15.89
CA SER A 8 -13.65 8.40 15.16
C SER A 8 -12.87 8.10 13.87
N LEU A 9 -12.68 6.81 13.58
CA LEU A 9 -12.01 6.38 12.36
C LEU A 9 -12.74 6.91 11.12
N ASP A 10 -11.95 7.24 10.11
CA ASP A 10 -12.42 7.55 8.77
C ASP A 10 -12.88 6.27 8.05
N PHE A 11 -13.57 6.41 6.92
CA PHE A 11 -14.05 5.28 6.13
C PHE A 11 -12.91 4.40 5.59
N VAL A 12 -11.76 4.99 5.21
CA VAL A 12 -10.58 4.25 4.76
C VAL A 12 -9.93 3.50 5.91
N GLU A 13 -9.75 4.17 7.05
CA GLU A 13 -9.23 3.57 8.27
C GLU A 13 -10.11 2.38 8.72
N ARG A 14 -11.44 2.54 8.67
CA ARG A 14 -12.40 1.47 8.97
C ARG A 14 -12.29 0.29 8.00
N TYR A 15 -12.05 0.56 6.73
CA TYR A 15 -11.82 -0.47 5.73
C TYR A 15 -10.58 -1.30 6.05
N HIS A 16 -9.44 -0.66 6.40
CA HIS A 16 -8.22 -1.38 6.77
C HIS A 16 -8.37 -2.17 8.09
N VAL A 17 -9.12 -1.67 9.05
CA VAL A 17 -9.48 -2.44 10.26
C VAL A 17 -10.29 -3.68 9.89
N ALA A 18 -11.24 -3.56 8.98
CA ALA A 18 -12.04 -4.69 8.54
C ALA A 18 -11.20 -5.73 7.77
N GLN A 19 -10.25 -5.28 6.95
CA GLN A 19 -9.27 -6.13 6.29
C GLN A 19 -8.47 -6.94 7.32
N HIS A 20 -7.90 -6.28 8.31
CA HIS A 20 -7.16 -6.94 9.39
C HIS A 20 -8.02 -8.01 10.09
N ARG A 21 -9.26 -7.66 10.46
CA ARG A 21 -10.21 -8.58 11.10
C ARG A 21 -10.65 -9.75 10.22
N ALA A 22 -10.61 -9.58 8.91
CA ALA A 22 -10.89 -10.65 7.93
C ALA A 22 -9.67 -11.56 7.68
N GLY A 23 -8.56 -11.33 8.39
CA GLY A 23 -7.32 -12.10 8.22
C GLY A 23 -6.52 -11.70 6.99
N SER A 24 -6.86 -10.57 6.38
CA SER A 24 -6.08 -9.97 5.33
C SER A 24 -4.95 -9.14 5.94
N LEU A 25 -3.87 -8.96 5.19
CA LEU A 25 -2.65 -8.35 5.70
C LEU A 25 -2.50 -6.90 5.19
N PRO A 26 -3.21 -5.90 5.77
CA PRO A 26 -3.13 -4.52 5.31
C PRO A 26 -1.86 -3.84 5.84
N TYR A 27 -0.69 -4.36 5.48
CA TYR A 27 0.60 -3.85 5.92
C TYR A 27 1.47 -3.42 4.76
N ILE A 28 2.34 -2.47 5.06
CA ILE A 28 3.40 -2.01 4.19
C ILE A 28 4.71 -2.34 4.89
N THR A 29 5.61 -3.02 4.19
CA THR A 29 6.96 -3.28 4.67
C THR A 29 7.97 -2.62 3.76
N ILE A 30 8.84 -1.78 4.33
CA ILE A 30 9.95 -1.12 3.66
C ILE A 30 11.23 -1.69 4.23
N ILE A 31 12.12 -2.16 3.36
CA ILE A 31 13.37 -2.79 3.76
C ILE A 31 14.53 -2.00 3.18
N GLY A 32 15.41 -1.50 4.02
CA GLY A 32 16.65 -0.83 3.61
C GLY A 32 17.86 -1.73 3.81
N LEU A 33 18.79 -1.72 2.86
CA LEU A 33 20.13 -2.27 3.03
C LEU A 33 21.05 -1.13 3.48
N MET A 34 21.52 -1.23 4.72
CA MET A 34 22.38 -0.23 5.35
C MET A 34 23.80 -0.76 5.52
N ILE A 35 24.77 0.04 5.15
CA ILE A 35 26.19 -0.17 5.49
C ILE A 35 26.56 0.78 6.63
N HIS A 36 26.88 0.21 7.79
CA HIS A 36 27.27 1.00 8.96
C HIS A 36 28.35 0.27 9.76
N PRO A 37 29.50 0.91 10.05
CA PRO A 37 30.64 0.29 10.71
C PRO A 37 30.35 -0.10 12.17
N ASP A 38 29.51 0.68 12.85
CA ASP A 38 29.13 0.46 14.25
C ASP A 38 27.65 0.16 14.35
N PHE A 39 27.33 -1.09 14.57
CA PHE A 39 25.97 -1.58 14.73
C PHE A 39 25.26 -0.96 15.93
N ASN A 40 25.95 -0.85 17.07
CA ASN A 40 25.32 -0.34 18.29
C ASN A 40 24.98 1.17 18.14
N GLN A 41 25.88 1.93 17.53
CA GLN A 41 25.64 3.34 17.24
C GLN A 41 24.46 3.50 16.27
N MET A 42 24.37 2.67 15.24
CA MET A 42 23.25 2.69 14.30
C MET A 42 21.92 2.42 15.01
N VAL A 43 21.85 1.37 15.82
CA VAL A 43 20.65 1.03 16.58
C VAL A 43 20.28 2.11 17.57
N PHE A 44 21.26 2.71 18.25
CA PHE A 44 21.06 3.83 19.16
C PHE A 44 20.46 5.05 18.44
N ASN A 45 20.98 5.39 17.27
CA ASN A 45 20.45 6.50 16.45
C ASN A 45 19.00 6.23 16.00
N ILE A 46 18.70 5.00 15.55
CA ILE A 46 17.35 4.59 15.17
C ILE A 46 16.39 4.75 16.36
N ARG A 47 16.77 4.29 17.55
CA ARG A 47 15.98 4.43 18.78
C ARG A 47 15.66 5.88 19.10
N ASN A 48 16.66 6.73 19.09
CA ASN A 48 16.48 8.16 19.40
C ASN A 48 15.54 8.83 18.38
N ASN A 49 15.67 8.50 17.10
CA ASN A 49 14.78 9.03 16.06
C ASN A 49 13.36 8.52 16.25
N VAL A 50 13.17 7.24 16.56
CA VAL A 50 11.86 6.65 16.86
C VAL A 50 11.22 7.35 18.06
N ASP A 51 11.94 7.53 19.16
CA ASP A 51 11.43 8.23 20.34
C ASP A 51 11.00 9.66 20.05
N ARG A 52 11.76 10.36 19.20
CA ARG A 52 11.41 11.69 18.74
C ARG A 52 10.12 11.67 17.90
N LEU A 53 10.05 10.81 16.89
CA LEU A 53 8.92 10.69 15.98
C LEU A 53 7.62 10.31 16.72
N MET A 54 7.71 9.44 17.71
CA MET A 54 6.57 9.08 18.55
C MET A 54 6.03 10.27 19.37
N ARG A 55 6.91 11.21 19.77
CA ARG A 55 6.50 12.46 20.45
C ARG A 55 5.90 13.48 19.48
N GLU A 56 6.37 13.50 18.25
CA GLU A 56 5.92 14.45 17.22
C GLU A 56 4.64 14.00 16.52
N HIS A 57 4.42 12.69 16.38
CA HIS A 57 3.32 12.11 15.61
C HIS A 57 2.41 11.22 16.49
N PRO A 58 1.33 11.76 17.04
CA PRO A 58 0.43 11.00 17.92
C PRO A 58 -0.13 9.71 17.30
N VAL A 59 -0.23 9.62 15.97
CA VAL A 59 -0.68 8.42 15.27
C VAL A 59 0.25 7.23 15.48
N LEU A 60 1.53 7.48 15.76
CA LEU A 60 2.53 6.42 16.00
C LEU A 60 2.40 5.76 17.38
N VAL A 61 1.72 6.42 18.32
CA VAL A 61 1.43 5.89 19.66
C VAL A 61 -0.05 5.57 19.86
N ALA A 62 -0.85 5.73 18.81
CA ALA A 62 -2.26 5.50 18.88
C ALA A 62 -2.62 4.02 18.71
N ALA A 63 -3.66 3.61 19.38
CA ALA A 63 -4.34 2.33 19.21
C ALA A 63 -5.77 2.57 18.73
N ILE A 64 -6.52 1.51 18.48
CA ILE A 64 -7.90 1.59 18.03
C ILE A 64 -8.82 0.97 19.09
N ASP A 65 -9.76 1.76 19.60
CA ASP A 65 -10.89 1.20 20.34
C ASP A 65 -11.81 0.49 19.32
N ASP A 66 -11.75 -0.82 19.34
CA ASP A 66 -12.54 -1.67 18.47
C ASP A 66 -13.61 -2.50 19.22
N THR A 67 -13.88 -2.13 20.47
CA THR A 67 -14.88 -2.78 21.31
C THR A 67 -16.29 -2.70 20.71
N ASP A 68 -16.63 -1.59 20.04
CA ASP A 68 -17.83 -1.46 19.22
C ASP A 68 -17.47 -1.24 17.75
N SER A 69 -17.72 -2.25 16.91
CA SER A 69 -17.44 -2.19 15.48
C SER A 69 -18.14 -1.03 14.73
N ARG A 70 -19.21 -0.46 15.30
CA ARG A 70 -19.91 0.70 14.74
C ARG A 70 -19.23 2.01 15.09
N ARG A 71 -18.44 2.04 16.18
CA ARG A 71 -17.87 3.25 16.78
C ARG A 71 -16.37 3.20 16.92
N LEU A 72 -15.68 2.61 15.95
CA LEU A 72 -14.22 2.57 15.94
C LEU A 72 -13.61 3.96 16.12
N ARG A 73 -12.67 4.08 17.05
CA ARG A 73 -12.00 5.33 17.40
C ARG A 73 -10.51 5.13 17.59
N TRP A 74 -9.76 6.17 17.28
CA TRP A 74 -8.40 6.27 17.75
C TRP A 74 -8.37 6.56 19.24
N ILE A 75 -7.52 5.82 19.96
CA ILE A 75 -7.21 6.05 21.38
C ILE A 75 -5.75 6.44 21.43
N ILE A 76 -5.46 7.56 22.09
CA ILE A 76 -4.11 7.95 22.43
C ILE A 76 -3.99 7.71 23.93
N ASN A 77 -3.09 6.82 24.32
CA ASN A 77 -2.91 6.48 25.72
C ASN A 77 -2.06 7.57 26.39
N ASN A 78 -2.75 8.56 26.98
CA ASN A 78 -2.11 9.73 27.59
C ASN A 78 -1.49 9.45 28.98
N ASN A 79 -1.70 8.27 29.54
CA ASN A 79 -1.40 8.00 30.94
C ASN A 79 0.05 7.67 31.25
N GLU A 80 0.87 7.69 30.30
CA GLU A 80 2.34 7.77 30.29
C GLU A 80 2.73 7.61 28.84
N PRO A 81 3.74 8.34 28.37
CA PRO A 81 4.33 7.91 27.14
C PRO A 81 4.76 6.45 27.36
N PRO A 82 4.32 5.52 26.53
CA PRO A 82 4.80 4.14 26.60
C PRO A 82 6.27 4.08 26.12
N PHE A 83 7.01 5.00 26.62
CA PHE A 83 8.23 5.55 26.15
C PHE A 83 9.32 4.84 26.87
N VAL A 84 10.11 4.13 26.23
CA VAL A 84 11.31 3.56 26.83
C VAL A 84 11.08 2.23 27.55
N THR A 85 10.06 1.50 27.21
CA THR A 85 10.20 0.09 27.39
C THR A 85 10.67 -0.51 26.06
N ASP A 86 11.62 -1.42 26.11
CA ASP A 86 12.06 -2.24 24.97
C ASP A 86 10.89 -2.89 24.21
N GLN A 87 9.66 -2.72 24.66
CA GLN A 87 8.41 -3.24 24.10
C GLN A 87 7.97 -2.54 22.79
N TYR A 88 8.31 -1.28 22.55
CA TYR A 88 7.91 -0.58 21.31
C TYR A 88 8.96 -0.64 20.23
N LEU A 89 10.17 -0.86 20.61
CA LEU A 89 11.19 -1.44 19.76
C LEU A 89 11.18 -2.95 20.00
N LEU A 90 10.00 -3.55 19.94
CA LEU A 90 9.85 -4.99 20.05
C LEU A 90 10.72 -5.64 18.99
N HIS A 91 11.88 -6.10 19.42
CA HIS A 91 12.94 -6.62 18.60
C HIS A 91 13.59 -5.62 17.64
N PRO A 92 14.12 -4.48 18.13
CA PRO A 92 14.98 -3.65 17.30
C PRO A 92 16.22 -4.45 16.84
N VAL A 93 16.58 -5.45 17.62
CA VAL A 93 17.63 -6.40 17.32
C VAL A 93 17.00 -7.77 17.50
N ILE A 94 16.44 -8.32 16.44
CA ILE A 94 16.30 -9.77 16.39
C ILE A 94 17.72 -10.28 16.51
N ASP A 95 18.00 -10.98 17.62
CA ASP A 95 19.29 -11.57 17.87
C ASP A 95 19.71 -12.30 16.59
N ALA A 96 20.75 -11.77 15.94
CA ALA A 96 21.21 -12.21 14.64
C ALA A 96 21.54 -13.70 14.60
N ASN A 97 21.78 -14.29 15.76
CA ASN A 97 22.03 -15.71 15.92
C ASN A 97 20.75 -16.56 15.78
N ARG A 98 19.56 -15.97 15.95
CA ARG A 98 18.30 -16.72 15.87
C ARG A 98 17.70 -16.76 14.46
N HIS A 99 17.84 -15.72 13.66
CA HIS A 99 17.23 -15.65 12.33
C HIS A 99 18.12 -14.88 11.34
N PRO A 100 19.28 -15.45 10.96
CA PRO A 100 20.10 -14.83 9.92
C PRO A 100 19.34 -14.87 8.60
N VAL A 101 19.24 -13.71 7.92
CA VAL A 101 18.49 -13.53 6.68
C VAL A 101 19.41 -13.66 5.45
N SER A 102 18.93 -14.30 4.39
CA SER A 102 19.67 -14.42 3.13
C SER A 102 19.49 -13.21 2.22
N GLY A 103 18.40 -12.46 2.42
CA GLY A 103 18.08 -11.31 1.59
C GLY A 103 16.76 -10.65 1.98
N PRO A 104 16.32 -9.64 1.21
CA PRO A 104 15.11 -8.89 1.51
C PRO A 104 13.83 -9.73 1.47
N ALA A 105 13.80 -10.83 0.70
CA ALA A 105 12.65 -11.74 0.68
C ALA A 105 12.46 -12.46 2.01
N ASP A 106 13.57 -12.91 2.65
CA ASP A 106 13.52 -13.54 3.97
C ASP A 106 13.01 -12.52 5.01
N VAL A 107 13.52 -11.28 4.95
CA VAL A 107 13.06 -10.18 5.84
C VAL A 107 11.58 -9.94 5.67
N ALA A 108 11.10 -9.80 4.44
CA ALA A 108 9.68 -9.59 4.15
C ALA A 108 8.81 -10.73 4.69
N SER A 109 9.24 -11.97 4.53
CA SER A 109 8.50 -13.15 5.03
C SER A 109 8.42 -13.19 6.56
N ILE A 110 9.50 -12.78 7.25
CA ILE A 110 9.50 -12.68 8.72
C ILE A 110 8.57 -11.55 9.15
N GLU A 111 8.69 -10.37 8.54
CA GLU A 111 7.85 -9.22 8.85
C GLU A 111 6.36 -9.48 8.61
N ASP A 112 6.00 -10.23 7.56
CA ASP A 112 4.62 -10.66 7.32
C ASP A 112 4.08 -11.52 8.47
N GLY A 113 4.89 -12.44 9.00
CA GLY A 113 4.51 -13.25 10.16
C GLY A 113 4.28 -12.42 11.41
N GLU A 114 5.21 -11.54 11.71
CA GLU A 114 5.16 -10.66 12.88
C GLU A 114 4.03 -9.62 12.80
N ALA A 115 3.76 -9.09 11.60
CA ALA A 115 2.70 -8.11 11.41
C ALA A 115 1.29 -8.70 11.60
N GLN A 116 1.11 -10.01 11.45
CA GLN A 116 -0.15 -10.69 11.78
C GLN A 116 -0.50 -10.59 13.27
N GLU A 117 0.49 -10.36 14.11
CA GLU A 117 0.34 -10.24 15.56
C GLU A 117 0.01 -8.80 16.03
N PHE A 118 -0.12 -7.83 15.13
CA PHE A 118 -0.50 -6.48 15.52
C PHE A 118 -1.85 -6.49 16.25
N ASN A 119 -1.84 -5.98 17.47
CA ASN A 119 -3.06 -5.84 18.29
C ASN A 119 -3.62 -4.43 18.11
N LEU A 120 -4.77 -4.33 17.43
CA LEU A 120 -5.40 -3.04 17.15
C LEU A 120 -5.70 -2.24 18.42
N ASN A 121 -6.04 -2.91 19.54
CA ASN A 121 -6.44 -2.27 20.79
C ASN A 121 -5.25 -1.81 21.65
N GLN A 122 -4.09 -2.37 21.44
CA GLN A 122 -2.91 -2.08 22.26
C GLN A 122 -1.92 -1.16 21.54
N GLY A 123 -1.83 -1.26 20.20
CA GLY A 123 -0.77 -0.58 19.45
C GLY A 123 0.64 -1.04 19.90
N PRO A 124 1.71 -0.43 19.40
CA PRO A 124 1.75 0.38 18.21
C PRO A 124 1.39 -0.43 16.96
N LEU A 125 0.84 0.24 15.95
CA LEU A 125 0.43 -0.40 14.70
C LEU A 125 1.53 -0.30 13.63
N TRP A 126 2.76 -0.33 14.05
CA TRP A 126 3.96 -0.31 13.24
C TRP A 126 5.15 -0.83 14.05
N ARG A 127 6.23 -1.22 13.36
CA ARG A 127 7.47 -1.70 13.99
C ARG A 127 8.70 -1.43 13.13
N VAL A 128 9.85 -1.35 13.75
CA VAL A 128 11.17 -1.35 13.10
C VAL A 128 11.96 -2.55 13.57
N ALA A 129 12.60 -3.26 12.67
CA ALA A 129 13.47 -4.37 12.98
C ALA A 129 14.80 -4.26 12.25
N VAL A 130 15.88 -4.71 12.87
CA VAL A 130 17.23 -4.72 12.28
C VAL A 130 17.74 -6.13 12.19
N TYR A 131 18.09 -6.57 10.99
CA TYR A 131 18.53 -7.92 10.67
C TYR A 131 19.98 -7.94 10.23
N LYS A 132 20.70 -8.99 10.60
CA LYS A 132 22.02 -9.27 10.05
C LYS A 132 21.92 -10.28 8.90
N PRO A 133 22.65 -10.06 7.79
CA PRO A 133 22.70 -11.05 6.73
C PRO A 133 23.46 -12.32 7.16
N LYS A 134 23.08 -13.46 6.58
CA LYS A 134 23.79 -14.77 6.77
C LYS A 134 25.24 -14.69 6.33
N LEU A 135 25.50 -14.01 5.23
CA LEU A 135 26.87 -13.77 4.79
C LEU A 135 27.49 -12.76 5.76
N ARG A 136 28.60 -13.17 6.38
CA ARG A 136 29.32 -12.37 7.39
C ARG A 136 29.96 -11.12 6.76
N CYS A 137 29.14 -10.13 6.46
CA CYS A 137 29.62 -8.76 6.24
C CYS A 137 29.29 -7.96 7.51
N PRO A 138 30.25 -7.71 8.38
CA PRO A 138 30.01 -7.15 9.72
C PRO A 138 29.41 -5.74 9.69
N VAL A 139 29.48 -5.06 8.55
CA VAL A 139 29.04 -3.68 8.38
C VAL A 139 27.71 -3.58 7.60
N THR A 140 27.14 -4.70 7.17
CA THR A 140 25.91 -4.69 6.37
C THR A 140 24.71 -5.15 7.21
N HIS A 141 23.60 -4.42 7.14
CA HIS A 141 22.39 -4.71 7.91
C HIS A 141 21.14 -4.47 7.05
N TYR A 142 20.08 -5.23 7.33
CA TYR A 142 18.75 -4.90 6.81
C TYR A 142 17.94 -4.20 7.89
N ILE A 143 17.33 -3.09 7.56
CA ILE A 143 16.41 -2.36 8.43
C ILE A 143 15.03 -2.47 7.80
N ALA A 144 14.07 -3.06 8.53
CA ALA A 144 12.70 -3.18 8.10
C ALA A 144 11.80 -2.27 8.91
N LEU A 145 10.93 -1.53 8.22
CA LEU A 145 9.80 -0.80 8.80
C LEU A 145 8.53 -1.46 8.29
N THR A 146 7.72 -1.98 9.20
CA THR A 146 6.40 -2.53 8.88
C THR A 146 5.32 -1.68 9.52
N VAL A 147 4.37 -1.19 8.71
CA VAL A 147 3.32 -0.24 9.12
C VAL A 147 1.95 -0.76 8.71
N HIS A 148 1.01 -0.79 9.63
CA HIS A 148 -0.38 -1.08 9.32
C HIS A 148 -0.99 0.07 8.50
N HIS A 149 -1.72 -0.25 7.44
CA HIS A 149 -2.33 0.76 6.55
C HIS A 149 -3.29 1.73 7.24
N VAL A 150 -3.80 1.38 8.41
CA VAL A 150 -4.61 2.33 9.19
C VAL A 150 -3.81 3.54 9.66
N VAL A 151 -2.48 3.39 9.84
CA VAL A 151 -1.55 4.45 10.28
C VAL A 151 -1.15 5.33 9.11
N ALA A 152 -0.74 4.71 8.01
CA ALA A 152 -0.18 5.45 6.86
C ALA A 152 -0.43 4.73 5.54
N ASP A 153 -0.49 5.51 4.45
CA ASP A 153 -0.32 5.01 3.09
C ASP A 153 1.16 4.78 2.76
N SER A 154 1.43 4.28 1.56
CA SER A 154 2.79 3.94 1.11
C SER A 154 3.75 5.13 1.15
N ILE A 155 3.28 6.33 0.82
CA ILE A 155 4.11 7.55 0.87
C ILE A 155 4.37 7.96 2.31
N GLY A 156 3.35 7.91 3.17
CA GLY A 156 3.52 8.19 4.61
C GLY A 156 4.47 7.20 5.28
N ALA A 157 4.40 5.91 4.93
CA ALA A 157 5.31 4.90 5.43
C ALA A 157 6.76 5.14 4.95
N LEU A 158 6.94 5.53 3.67
CA LEU A 158 8.25 5.86 3.12
C LEU A 158 8.87 7.07 3.81
N ASN A 159 8.07 8.11 4.06
CA ASN A 159 8.50 9.29 4.80
C ASN A 159 8.91 8.94 6.24
N LEU A 160 8.14 8.07 6.90
CA LEU A 160 8.47 7.58 8.24
C LEU A 160 9.80 6.82 8.23
N PHE A 161 10.02 5.94 7.26
CA PHE A 161 11.26 5.20 7.09
C PHE A 161 12.47 6.14 6.90
N GLU A 162 12.30 7.16 6.06
CA GLU A 162 13.30 8.19 5.84
C GLU A 162 13.65 8.93 7.14
N ASP A 163 12.64 9.37 7.88
CA ASP A 163 12.83 10.16 9.11
C ASP A 163 13.41 9.32 10.28
N ILE A 164 13.19 7.99 10.28
CA ILE A 164 13.85 7.06 11.20
C ILE A 164 15.36 6.95 10.92
N LEU A 165 15.75 6.97 9.65
CA LEU A 165 17.16 6.78 9.25
C LEU A 165 17.94 8.06 9.10
N ARG A 166 17.26 9.20 8.94
CA ARG A 166 17.92 10.49 8.70
C ARG A 166 18.53 11.05 9.98
N PRO A 167 19.76 11.56 9.94
CA PRO A 167 20.30 12.33 11.04
C PRO A 167 19.39 13.53 11.36
N HIS A 168 19.31 13.89 12.62
CA HIS A 168 18.43 14.95 13.10
C HIS A 168 18.66 16.26 12.32
N SER A 169 17.71 16.64 11.48
CA SER A 169 17.69 17.95 10.84
C SER A 169 16.70 18.86 11.59
N VAL A 170 17.18 20.01 12.00
CA VAL A 170 16.53 20.96 12.92
C VAL A 170 15.30 21.66 12.32
N ASN A 171 14.98 21.48 11.05
CA ASN A 171 14.09 22.39 10.31
C ASN A 171 12.72 21.84 9.94
N HIS A 172 12.22 20.83 10.64
CA HIS A 172 10.85 20.35 10.38
C HIS A 172 9.87 21.06 11.32
N ASP A 173 8.92 21.82 10.77
CA ASP A 173 7.81 22.39 11.55
C ASP A 173 6.77 21.29 11.82
N PRO A 174 6.66 20.80 13.07
CA PRO A 174 5.72 19.74 13.39
C PRO A 174 4.27 20.24 13.54
N GLY A 175 3.95 21.44 13.10
CA GLY A 175 2.67 22.09 13.41
C GLY A 175 1.43 21.28 13.02
N LEU A 176 1.42 20.65 11.84
CA LEU A 176 0.31 19.79 11.37
C LEU A 176 0.35 18.38 11.97
N GLU A 177 1.47 17.96 12.52
CA GLU A 177 1.72 16.57 12.89
C GLU A 177 1.48 16.30 14.38
N ARG A 178 1.23 17.35 15.18
CA ARG A 178 0.89 17.24 16.61
C ARG A 178 -0.52 16.74 16.89
N SER A 179 -1.27 16.39 15.87
CA SER A 179 -2.62 15.83 15.98
C SER A 179 -2.75 14.56 15.17
N LEU A 180 -3.81 13.78 15.44
CA LEU A 180 -4.16 12.66 14.57
C LEU A 180 -4.41 13.14 13.15
N PRO A 181 -4.02 12.36 12.12
CA PRO A 181 -4.20 12.74 10.72
C PRO A 181 -5.64 13.17 10.43
N PRO A 182 -5.86 14.23 9.64
CA PRO A 182 -7.20 14.66 9.30
C PRO A 182 -7.91 13.58 8.46
N LYS A 183 -9.24 13.53 8.57
CA LYS A 183 -10.03 12.54 7.82
C LYS A 183 -9.86 12.72 6.31
N ALA A 184 -9.58 11.64 5.60
CA ALA A 184 -9.41 11.61 4.16
C ALA A 184 -10.57 12.27 3.40
N LYS A 185 -11.82 12.05 3.85
CA LYS A 185 -12.99 12.70 3.27
C LYS A 185 -12.87 14.22 3.21
N LYS A 186 -12.37 14.85 4.28
CA LYS A 186 -12.23 16.31 4.37
C LYS A 186 -11.07 16.80 3.52
N THR A 187 -9.90 16.16 3.68
CA THR A 187 -8.66 16.58 3.04
C THR A 187 -8.69 16.39 1.52
N MET A 188 -9.18 15.24 1.06
CA MET A 188 -9.22 14.91 -0.37
C MET A 188 -10.51 15.36 -1.06
N ARG A 189 -11.43 16.04 -0.37
CA ARG A 189 -12.72 16.47 -0.90
C ARG A 189 -13.47 15.34 -1.60
N ILE A 190 -13.45 14.14 -1.00
CA ILE A 190 -14.05 12.95 -1.58
C ILE A 190 -15.55 13.06 -1.55
N GLN A 191 -16.16 12.88 -2.72
CA GLN A 191 -17.60 12.77 -2.88
C GLN A 191 -17.91 11.49 -3.65
N PRO A 192 -18.90 10.71 -3.20
CA PRO A 192 -19.33 9.55 -3.96
C PRO A 192 -19.94 9.99 -5.29
N SER A 193 -19.56 9.34 -6.37
CA SER A 193 -20.15 9.56 -7.68
C SER A 193 -21.56 8.93 -7.73
N ILE A 194 -22.59 9.73 -7.89
CA ILE A 194 -23.99 9.26 -8.03
C ILE A 194 -24.11 8.30 -9.23
N THR A 195 -23.44 8.61 -10.32
CA THR A 195 -23.41 7.76 -11.51
C THR A 195 -22.64 6.44 -11.27
N GLY A 196 -21.55 6.47 -10.50
CA GLY A 196 -20.82 5.28 -10.05
C GLY A 196 -21.70 4.39 -9.16
N ILE A 197 -22.43 5.00 -8.23
CA ILE A 197 -23.38 4.31 -7.34
C ILE A 197 -24.46 3.57 -8.15
N ILE A 198 -25.12 4.27 -9.05
CA ILE A 198 -26.18 3.71 -9.88
C ILE A 198 -25.61 2.58 -10.74
N LYS A 199 -24.45 2.78 -11.38
CA LYS A 199 -23.80 1.79 -12.23
C LYS A 199 -23.44 0.52 -11.43
N LYS A 200 -22.83 0.66 -10.26
CA LYS A 200 -22.46 -0.49 -9.41
C LYS A 200 -23.64 -1.10 -8.69
N GLY A 201 -24.63 -0.31 -8.27
CA GLY A 201 -25.89 -0.82 -7.72
C GLY A 201 -26.66 -1.68 -8.74
N VAL A 202 -26.80 -1.20 -9.97
CA VAL A 202 -27.37 -1.97 -11.07
C VAL A 202 -26.55 -3.21 -11.37
N GLN A 203 -25.23 -3.09 -11.39
CA GLN A 203 -24.33 -4.20 -11.64
C GLN A 203 -24.37 -5.25 -10.52
N SER A 204 -24.47 -4.83 -9.25
CA SER A 204 -24.66 -5.70 -8.10
C SER A 204 -26.00 -6.44 -8.14
N ILE A 205 -27.09 -5.76 -8.47
CA ILE A 205 -28.41 -6.37 -8.63
C ILE A 205 -28.40 -7.36 -9.79
N LEU A 206 -27.77 -7.01 -10.89
CA LEU A 206 -27.63 -7.90 -12.07
C LEU A 206 -26.76 -9.11 -11.74
N ASN A 207 -25.68 -8.92 -11.00
CA ASN A 207 -24.79 -10.01 -10.56
C ASN A 207 -25.45 -10.89 -9.50
N HIS A 208 -26.33 -10.35 -8.65
CA HIS A 208 -27.03 -11.12 -7.61
C HIS A 208 -28.22 -11.93 -8.17
N LYS A 209 -28.85 -11.45 -9.25
CA LYS A 209 -29.93 -12.17 -9.94
C LYS A 209 -29.43 -13.18 -10.94
N SER A 210 -28.14 -13.20 -11.22
CA SER A 210 -27.61 -14.08 -12.25
C SER A 210 -26.38 -14.84 -11.79
N SER A 211 -26.58 -16.05 -11.39
CA SER A 211 -25.87 -17.15 -12.03
C SER A 211 -26.05 -17.12 -13.58
N TRP A 212 -26.75 -16.13 -14.08
CA TRP A 212 -26.95 -15.78 -15.48
C TRP A 212 -26.10 -14.56 -15.79
N LYS A 213 -24.97 -14.84 -16.39
CA LYS A 213 -24.10 -13.83 -16.99
C LYS A 213 -24.92 -13.06 -18.02
N VAL A 214 -25.21 -11.75 -17.75
CA VAL A 214 -25.95 -10.91 -18.68
C VAL A 214 -25.14 -10.74 -19.94
N THR A 215 -25.50 -11.50 -20.95
CA THR A 215 -25.01 -11.37 -22.31
C THR A 215 -25.67 -10.14 -22.95
N ARG A 216 -25.03 -8.98 -22.89
CA ARG A 216 -25.35 -7.92 -23.83
C ARG A 216 -24.74 -8.31 -25.19
N GLY A 217 -25.48 -9.04 -26.02
CA GLY A 217 -25.21 -9.23 -27.45
C GLY A 217 -23.87 -9.83 -27.89
N HIS A 218 -22.86 -9.84 -27.05
CA HIS A 218 -21.52 -10.37 -27.26
C HIS A 218 -21.20 -11.24 -26.05
N GLY A 219 -21.10 -12.50 -26.20
CA GLY A 219 -20.79 -13.57 -25.25
C GLY A 219 -20.30 -13.21 -23.84
N VAL A 220 -20.27 -14.20 -22.97
CA VAL A 220 -19.79 -14.07 -21.60
C VAL A 220 -18.39 -13.46 -21.57
N THR A 221 -18.22 -12.28 -20.95
CA THR A 221 -16.88 -11.69 -20.76
C THR A 221 -16.19 -12.41 -19.60
N ILE A 222 -15.11 -13.12 -19.91
CA ILE A 222 -14.26 -13.79 -18.92
C ILE A 222 -13.07 -12.90 -18.68
N LYS A 223 -12.84 -12.49 -17.42
CA LYS A 223 -11.60 -11.79 -17.03
C LYS A 223 -10.51 -12.82 -16.74
N TRP A 224 -9.26 -12.41 -16.81
CA TRP A 224 -8.12 -13.20 -16.36
C TRP A 224 -7.86 -12.94 -14.85
N PRO A 225 -7.53 -13.95 -14.02
CA PRO A 225 -7.56 -15.38 -14.35
C PRO A 225 -9.00 -15.90 -14.48
N PRO A 226 -9.25 -16.84 -15.40
CA PRO A 226 -10.57 -17.44 -15.52
C PRO A 226 -10.87 -18.31 -14.30
N PRO A 227 -12.14 -18.51 -13.92
CA PRO A 227 -12.52 -19.30 -12.74
C PRO A 227 -11.93 -20.71 -12.71
N SER A 228 -11.67 -21.31 -13.87
CA SER A 228 -11.03 -22.62 -13.98
C SER A 228 -9.58 -22.68 -13.49
N LEU A 229 -8.89 -21.53 -13.46
CA LEU A 229 -7.52 -21.41 -12.97
C LEU A 229 -7.45 -20.92 -11.52
N LEU A 230 -8.57 -20.43 -10.98
CA LEU A 230 -8.64 -19.94 -9.61
C LEU A 230 -8.65 -21.13 -8.66
N LYS A 231 -7.48 -21.42 -8.10
CA LYS A 231 -7.41 -22.19 -6.86
C LYS A 231 -7.79 -21.25 -5.70
N ALA A 232 -8.17 -21.83 -4.56
CA ALA A 232 -8.36 -21.04 -3.34
C ALA A 232 -7.14 -20.09 -3.16
N PRO A 233 -7.36 -18.81 -2.84
CA PRO A 233 -6.26 -17.88 -2.67
C PRO A 233 -5.27 -18.43 -1.64
N PRO A 234 -3.98 -18.27 -1.85
CA PRO A 234 -3.00 -18.68 -0.86
C PRO A 234 -3.29 -17.93 0.45
N ARG A 235 -3.26 -18.62 1.56
CA ARG A 235 -3.45 -18.00 2.88
C ARG A 235 -2.34 -16.99 3.21
N LYS A 236 -1.20 -17.12 2.54
CA LYS A 236 -0.06 -16.18 2.63
C LYS A 236 0.30 -15.73 1.22
N PRO A 237 0.56 -14.44 1.02
CA PRO A 237 1.06 -13.95 -0.25
C PRO A 237 2.41 -14.61 -0.55
N ASP A 238 2.62 -14.99 -1.79
CA ASP A 238 3.94 -15.40 -2.27
C ASP A 238 4.68 -14.14 -2.70
N VAL A 239 5.72 -13.78 -1.94
CA VAL A 239 6.51 -12.57 -2.17
C VAL A 239 7.78 -12.94 -2.90
N SER A 240 7.89 -12.51 -4.15
CA SER A 240 9.10 -12.66 -4.94
C SER A 240 9.77 -11.32 -5.18
N HIS A 241 11.07 -11.26 -4.96
CA HIS A 241 11.86 -10.07 -5.25
C HIS A 241 12.71 -10.28 -6.49
N PHE A 242 12.64 -9.33 -7.41
CA PHE A 242 13.67 -9.20 -8.42
C PHE A 242 14.19 -7.76 -8.43
N SER A 243 15.48 -7.62 -8.68
CA SER A 243 16.11 -6.31 -8.79
C SER A 243 16.46 -6.05 -10.25
N LEU A 244 15.94 -4.94 -10.78
CA LEU A 244 16.32 -4.43 -12.08
C LEU A 244 17.31 -3.27 -11.86
N ASP A 245 18.58 -3.46 -12.21
CA ASP A 245 19.57 -2.39 -12.14
C ASP A 245 19.43 -1.47 -13.36
N LEU A 246 18.56 -0.47 -13.22
CA LEU A 246 18.32 0.50 -14.27
C LEU A 246 19.55 1.35 -14.59
N ARG A 247 20.58 1.39 -13.73
CA ARG A 247 21.82 2.13 -14.00
C ARG A 247 22.62 1.54 -15.15
N LYS A 248 22.61 0.21 -15.31
CA LYS A 248 23.25 -0.49 -16.43
C LYS A 248 22.47 -0.36 -17.74
N ASP A 249 21.16 -0.27 -17.63
CA ASP A 249 20.24 -0.20 -18.76
C ASP A 249 19.55 1.17 -18.90
N GLN A 250 19.95 2.15 -18.09
CA GLN A 250 19.31 3.47 -18.05
C GLN A 250 19.30 4.12 -19.44
N HIS A 251 20.42 4.07 -20.18
CA HIS A 251 20.46 4.55 -21.55
C HIS A 251 19.43 3.84 -22.43
N ARG A 252 19.35 2.53 -22.37
CA ARG A 252 18.40 1.76 -23.20
C ARG A 252 16.94 2.03 -22.81
N VAL A 253 16.65 2.24 -21.53
CA VAL A 253 15.29 2.57 -21.07
C VAL A 253 14.94 4.00 -21.46
N VAL A 254 15.86 4.95 -21.27
CA VAL A 254 15.69 6.35 -21.67
C VAL A 254 15.63 6.46 -23.18
N GLU A 255 16.55 5.86 -23.94
CA GLU A 255 16.53 5.82 -25.41
C GLU A 255 15.23 5.21 -25.94
N ARG A 256 14.71 4.16 -25.30
CA ARG A 256 13.42 3.59 -25.68
C ARG A 256 12.24 4.48 -25.31
N LEU A 257 12.28 5.16 -24.17
CA LEU A 257 11.28 6.15 -23.81
C LEU A 257 11.32 7.35 -24.76
N GLU A 258 12.51 7.81 -25.15
CA GLU A 258 12.72 8.87 -26.14
C GLU A 258 12.33 8.43 -27.55
N ALA A 259 12.69 7.19 -27.93
CA ALA A 259 12.30 6.60 -29.22
C ALA A 259 10.77 6.33 -29.32
N LEU A 260 10.07 6.26 -28.19
CA LEU A 260 8.61 6.20 -28.16
C LEU A 260 7.96 7.55 -28.51
N GLY A 261 8.77 8.58 -28.81
CA GLY A 261 8.35 9.90 -29.27
C GLY A 261 7.70 10.76 -28.19
N ASP A 262 8.20 11.99 -28.04
CA ASP A 262 7.67 13.02 -27.14
C ASP A 262 7.50 12.59 -25.68
N HIS A 263 8.50 12.78 -24.85
CA HIS A 263 8.51 12.95 -23.37
C HIS A 263 7.25 12.46 -22.56
N THR A 264 6.50 11.50 -23.07
CA THR A 264 5.09 11.28 -22.76
C THR A 264 4.79 10.04 -21.95
N GLY A 265 5.82 9.38 -21.40
CA GLY A 265 5.58 8.21 -20.58
C GLY A 265 6.29 8.30 -19.22
N SER A 266 5.54 8.21 -18.14
CA SER A 266 6.12 7.93 -16.83
C SER A 266 6.63 6.48 -16.78
N ILE A 267 7.64 6.21 -15.96
CA ILE A 267 8.12 4.84 -15.67
C ILE A 267 6.95 3.94 -15.26
N HIS A 268 6.01 4.47 -14.50
CA HIS A 268 4.81 3.74 -14.11
C HIS A 268 3.98 3.27 -15.30
N SER A 269 3.71 4.16 -16.24
CA SER A 269 2.92 3.83 -17.44
C SER A 269 3.62 2.82 -18.34
N LEU A 270 4.94 2.88 -18.41
CA LEU A 270 5.74 1.89 -19.14
C LEU A 270 5.67 0.52 -18.47
N LEU A 271 5.87 0.45 -17.15
CA LEU A 271 5.79 -0.80 -16.39
C LEU A 271 4.39 -1.41 -16.46
N HIS A 272 3.34 -0.58 -16.33
CA HIS A 272 1.96 -1.03 -16.51
C HIS A 272 1.74 -1.65 -17.88
N THR A 273 2.15 -0.95 -18.94
CA THR A 273 2.02 -1.44 -20.32
C THR A 273 2.80 -2.74 -20.53
N ALA A 274 4.05 -2.79 -20.07
CA ALA A 274 4.89 -3.98 -20.18
C ALA A 274 4.29 -5.18 -19.44
N ALA A 275 3.77 -4.98 -18.24
CA ALA A 275 3.13 -6.02 -17.46
C ALA A 275 1.86 -6.55 -18.13
N VAL A 276 1.00 -5.67 -18.67
CA VAL A 276 -0.21 -6.08 -19.40
C VAL A 276 0.14 -6.89 -20.64
N ILE A 277 1.15 -6.45 -21.42
CA ILE A 277 1.60 -7.16 -22.62
C ILE A 277 2.21 -8.52 -22.25
N ALA A 278 3.09 -8.55 -21.24
CA ALA A 278 3.73 -9.78 -20.78
C ALA A 278 2.69 -10.79 -20.26
N LEU A 279 1.72 -10.33 -19.47
CA LEU A 279 0.62 -11.16 -18.98
C LEU A 279 -0.19 -11.72 -20.14
N THR A 280 -0.53 -10.88 -21.12
CA THR A 280 -1.27 -11.32 -22.32
C THR A 280 -0.51 -12.36 -23.12
N ALA A 281 0.82 -12.20 -23.25
CA ALA A 281 1.67 -13.15 -23.97
C ALA A 281 1.81 -14.47 -23.20
N ALA A 282 2.05 -14.40 -21.88
CA ALA A 282 2.17 -15.58 -21.02
C ALA A 282 0.89 -16.41 -20.94
N THR A 283 -0.26 -15.77 -21.15
CA THR A 283 -1.60 -16.39 -21.06
C THR A 283 -2.26 -16.52 -22.45
N ALA A 284 -1.44 -16.62 -23.50
CA ALA A 284 -1.94 -16.64 -24.88
C ALA A 284 -2.94 -17.78 -25.15
N ASN A 285 -2.75 -18.90 -24.48
CA ASN A 285 -3.60 -20.11 -24.61
C ASN A 285 -4.83 -20.11 -23.69
N ASP A 286 -4.94 -19.13 -22.77
CA ASP A 286 -6.04 -19.07 -21.84
C ASP A 286 -7.26 -18.43 -22.48
N ILE A 287 -8.45 -18.94 -22.12
CA ILE A 287 -9.71 -18.39 -22.61
C ILE A 287 -10.11 -17.22 -21.70
N PHE A 288 -9.76 -16.00 -22.10
CA PHE A 288 -10.23 -14.80 -21.43
C PHE A 288 -10.41 -13.64 -22.42
N HIS A 289 -11.20 -12.63 -22.01
CA HIS A 289 -11.57 -11.50 -22.85
C HIS A 289 -11.01 -10.17 -22.36
N THR A 290 -10.77 -10.05 -21.05
CA THR A 290 -10.31 -8.80 -20.42
C THR A 290 -9.23 -9.08 -19.37
N ILE A 291 -8.32 -8.11 -19.25
CA ILE A 291 -7.41 -7.96 -18.12
C ILE A 291 -7.89 -6.75 -17.34
N ASP A 292 -8.22 -6.95 -16.08
CA ASP A 292 -8.63 -5.88 -15.19
C ASP A 292 -7.42 -5.42 -14.39
N THR A 293 -7.08 -4.14 -14.49
CA THR A 293 -5.91 -3.57 -13.81
C THR A 293 -6.33 -2.51 -12.81
N GLU A 294 -5.53 -2.41 -11.75
CA GLU A 294 -5.66 -1.38 -10.72
C GLU A 294 -4.34 -0.63 -10.58
N THR A 295 -4.44 0.68 -10.41
CA THR A 295 -3.32 1.57 -10.17
C THR A 295 -3.65 2.47 -8.98
N PRO A 296 -3.00 2.28 -7.82
CA PRO A 296 -3.06 3.24 -6.73
C PRO A 296 -2.47 4.57 -7.14
N LYS A 297 -3.18 5.66 -6.86
CA LYS A 297 -2.76 7.04 -7.12
C LYS A 297 -2.76 7.85 -5.83
N SER A 298 -1.64 8.47 -5.50
CA SER A 298 -1.61 9.43 -4.40
C SER A 298 -2.50 10.63 -4.72
N LEU A 299 -3.34 10.97 -3.76
CA LEU A 299 -4.19 12.18 -3.77
C LEU A 299 -3.67 13.23 -2.80
N ARG A 300 -2.44 13.07 -2.32
CA ARG A 300 -1.75 14.09 -1.53
C ARG A 300 -1.54 15.31 -2.40
N SER A 301 -1.95 16.47 -1.91
CA SER A 301 -1.77 17.73 -2.62
C SER A 301 -0.45 18.39 -2.23
N GLU A 302 0.07 19.24 -3.10
CA GLU A 302 1.32 19.97 -2.86
C GLU A 302 1.15 21.10 -1.82
N ASP A 303 -0.07 21.51 -1.53
CA ASP A 303 -0.40 22.60 -0.60
C ASP A 303 -0.33 22.20 0.89
N LEU A 304 0.31 21.05 1.20
CA LEU A 304 0.62 20.57 2.55
C LEU A 304 -0.57 20.53 3.53
N THR A 305 -1.78 20.37 3.02
CA THR A 305 -2.98 20.26 3.86
C THR A 305 -3.12 18.90 4.57
N HIS A 306 -2.17 18.01 4.36
CA HIS A 306 -2.08 16.68 4.97
C HIS A 306 -0.70 16.47 5.61
N PRO A 307 -0.62 15.67 6.67
CA PRO A 307 0.64 15.38 7.33
C PRO A 307 1.59 14.59 6.42
N ARG A 308 2.89 14.79 6.60
CA ARG A 308 3.95 14.03 5.90
C ARG A 308 3.88 12.54 6.23
N ILE A 309 3.71 12.23 7.52
CA ILE A 309 3.52 10.90 8.07
C ILE A 309 2.06 10.74 8.50
N GLY A 310 1.55 9.55 8.42
CA GLY A 310 0.20 9.25 8.84
C GLY A 310 -0.89 9.60 7.84
N GLY A 311 -2.05 8.97 8.03
CA GLY A 311 -3.21 9.08 7.16
C GLY A 311 -3.09 8.30 5.85
N ASN A 312 -4.23 8.05 5.23
CA ASN A 312 -4.31 7.33 3.97
C ASN A 312 -5.00 8.21 2.91
N TYR A 313 -4.23 8.62 1.94
CA TYR A 313 -4.63 9.57 0.89
C TYR A 313 -4.41 8.98 -0.51
N THR A 314 -4.70 7.69 -0.65
CA THR A 314 -4.53 6.97 -1.91
C THR A 314 -5.88 6.67 -2.54
N GLY A 315 -6.09 7.11 -3.77
CA GLY A 315 -7.21 6.73 -4.61
C GLY A 315 -6.84 5.58 -5.55
N LEU A 316 -7.84 5.02 -6.24
CA LEU A 316 -7.65 3.90 -7.14
C LEU A 316 -8.16 4.22 -8.54
N ILE A 317 -7.34 3.94 -9.56
CA ILE A 317 -7.72 3.98 -10.97
C ILE A 317 -7.88 2.54 -11.44
N GLU A 318 -9.07 2.20 -11.93
CA GLU A 318 -9.40 0.85 -12.41
C GLU A 318 -9.56 0.85 -13.93
N ARG A 319 -9.02 -0.15 -14.61
CA ARG A 319 -9.15 -0.33 -16.05
C ARG A 319 -9.48 -1.76 -16.41
N SER A 320 -10.49 -1.92 -17.23
CA SER A 320 -10.78 -3.18 -17.92
C SER A 320 -10.27 -3.10 -19.35
N ILE A 321 -9.26 -3.87 -19.68
CA ILE A 321 -8.55 -3.84 -20.96
C ILE A 321 -8.98 -5.06 -21.78
N PRO A 322 -9.82 -4.87 -22.82
CA PRO A 322 -10.19 -5.97 -23.69
C PRO A 322 -8.98 -6.49 -24.48
N ARG A 323 -8.78 -7.81 -24.45
CA ARG A 323 -7.65 -8.47 -25.13
C ARG A 323 -7.56 -8.13 -26.60
N TRP A 324 -8.70 -8.05 -27.30
CA TRP A 324 -8.73 -7.71 -28.73
C TRP A 324 -8.27 -6.30 -29.06
N LYS A 325 -8.28 -5.38 -28.08
CA LYS A 325 -7.76 -4.03 -28.25
C LYS A 325 -6.24 -3.99 -28.22
N LEU A 326 -5.59 -4.90 -27.50
CA LEU A 326 -4.14 -4.89 -27.34
C LEU A 326 -3.40 -5.06 -28.67
N GLY A 327 -3.92 -5.90 -29.57
CA GLY A 327 -3.36 -6.06 -30.90
C GLY A 327 -3.52 -4.86 -31.84
N ARG A 328 -4.27 -3.83 -31.44
CA ARG A 328 -4.49 -2.61 -32.23
C ARG A 328 -3.60 -1.44 -31.82
N TYR A 329 -2.88 -1.57 -30.72
CA TYR A 329 -1.99 -0.54 -30.20
C TYR A 329 -0.54 -0.97 -30.34
N THR A 330 0.32 -0.02 -30.71
CA THR A 330 1.74 -0.17 -30.43
C THR A 330 1.98 0.01 -28.93
N MET A 331 3.05 -0.55 -28.41
CA MET A 331 3.44 -0.36 -27.01
C MET A 331 3.50 1.14 -26.65
N ALA A 332 4.08 1.95 -27.54
CA ALA A 332 4.17 3.40 -27.40
C ALA A 332 2.80 4.07 -27.24
N SER A 333 1.89 3.80 -28.17
CA SER A 333 0.57 4.43 -28.16
C SER A 333 -0.27 4.01 -26.96
N PHE A 334 -0.10 2.76 -26.50
CA PHE A 334 -0.80 2.28 -25.30
C PHE A 334 -0.24 2.94 -24.03
N THR A 335 1.10 3.01 -23.91
CA THR A 335 1.79 3.67 -22.78
C THR A 335 1.39 5.15 -22.71
N LYS A 336 1.45 5.87 -23.85
CA LYS A 336 1.05 7.28 -23.90
C LYS A 336 -0.39 7.47 -23.45
N LYS A 337 -1.31 6.71 -23.99
CA LYS A 337 -2.74 6.82 -23.66
C LYS A 337 -3.01 6.54 -22.18
N PHE A 338 -2.35 5.57 -21.60
CA PHE A 338 -2.47 5.28 -20.17
C PHE A 338 -1.87 6.41 -19.34
N ASN A 339 -0.67 6.89 -19.71
CA ASN A 339 -0.01 8.01 -19.04
C ASN A 339 -0.87 9.28 -19.05
N ASP A 340 -1.36 9.67 -20.21
CA ASP A 340 -2.20 10.87 -20.37
C ASP A 340 -3.44 10.74 -19.46
N TYR A 341 -4.01 9.55 -19.37
CA TYR A 341 -5.18 9.33 -18.55
C TYR A 341 -4.89 9.42 -17.03
N ILE A 342 -3.86 8.74 -16.53
CA ILE A 342 -3.58 8.76 -15.08
C ILE A 342 -3.17 10.15 -14.56
N HIS A 343 -2.72 11.03 -15.46
CA HIS A 343 -2.38 12.43 -15.15
C HIS A 343 -3.48 13.43 -15.53
N SER A 344 -4.58 12.96 -16.11
CA SER A 344 -5.70 13.83 -16.47
C SER A 344 -6.60 14.15 -15.28
N PRO A 345 -7.37 15.25 -15.36
CA PRO A 345 -8.43 15.54 -14.38
C PRO A 345 -9.46 14.42 -14.26
N GLU A 346 -9.75 13.71 -15.36
CA GLU A 346 -10.66 12.58 -15.38
C GLU A 346 -10.11 11.40 -14.57
N GLY A 347 -8.82 11.07 -14.73
CA GLY A 347 -8.15 10.03 -13.95
C GLY A 347 -8.09 10.37 -12.46
N GLU A 348 -7.86 11.64 -12.13
CA GLU A 348 -7.92 12.09 -10.74
C GLU A 348 -9.33 12.01 -10.17
N SER A 349 -10.32 12.43 -10.93
CA SER A 349 -11.73 12.34 -10.55
C SER A 349 -12.16 10.88 -10.33
N GLU A 350 -11.71 9.97 -11.19
CA GLU A 350 -11.96 8.54 -11.03
C GLU A 350 -11.32 8.01 -9.73
N ALA A 351 -10.06 8.35 -9.48
CA ALA A 351 -9.36 7.92 -8.26
C ALA A 351 -10.10 8.37 -6.99
N ARG A 352 -10.57 9.62 -6.96
CA ARG A 352 -11.39 10.17 -5.87
C ARG A 352 -12.75 9.48 -5.76
N SER A 353 -13.40 9.24 -6.89
CA SER A 353 -14.72 8.61 -6.95
C SER A 353 -14.70 7.17 -6.46
N ASN A 354 -13.72 6.38 -6.90
CA ASN A 354 -13.58 4.99 -6.46
C ASN A 354 -13.35 4.90 -4.94
N MET A 355 -12.58 5.83 -4.40
CA MET A 355 -12.44 5.95 -2.94
C MET A 355 -13.75 6.38 -2.26
N GLY A 356 -14.50 7.27 -2.91
CA GLY A 356 -15.80 7.75 -2.43
C GLY A 356 -16.86 6.65 -2.30
N GLU A 357 -16.72 5.55 -3.01
CA GLU A 357 -17.64 4.40 -2.89
C GLU A 357 -17.58 3.74 -1.51
N LEU A 358 -16.44 3.78 -0.85
CA LEU A 358 -16.31 3.30 0.52
C LEU A 358 -17.19 4.08 1.51
N LEU A 359 -17.55 5.34 1.19
CA LEU A 359 -18.48 6.13 2.01
C LEU A 359 -19.92 5.60 1.99
N LEU A 360 -20.28 4.83 0.97
CA LEU A 360 -21.62 4.31 0.78
C LEU A 360 -21.87 3.01 1.53
N VAL A 361 -20.81 2.43 2.06
CA VAL A 361 -20.91 1.17 2.78
C VAL A 361 -21.58 1.39 4.12
N PRO A 362 -22.63 0.63 4.43
CA PRO A 362 -23.40 0.79 5.64
C PRO A 362 -22.72 0.18 6.89
N ASP A 363 -21.40 0.17 6.93
CA ASP A 363 -20.62 -0.47 7.99
C ASP A 363 -20.91 0.09 9.40
N ARG A 364 -21.35 1.35 9.49
CA ARG A 364 -21.82 1.95 10.75
C ARG A 364 -23.23 1.49 11.16
N ILE A 365 -24.01 1.03 10.20
CA ILE A 365 -25.40 0.58 10.41
C ILE A 365 -25.41 -0.93 10.59
N ILE A 366 -24.68 -1.64 9.72
CA ILE A 366 -24.57 -3.09 9.73
C ILE A 366 -23.21 -3.47 10.32
N PRO A 367 -23.16 -4.00 11.53
CA PRO A 367 -21.91 -4.39 12.17
C PRO A 367 -21.14 -5.41 11.34
N ASN A 368 -19.83 -5.23 11.24
CA ASN A 368 -18.94 -6.15 10.52
C ASN A 368 -19.27 -6.35 9.03
N PHE A 369 -20.00 -5.40 8.41
CA PHE A 369 -20.37 -5.49 6.98
C PHE A 369 -19.13 -5.71 6.10
N TRP A 370 -18.08 -4.91 6.27
CA TRP A 370 -16.85 -5.05 5.50
C TRP A 370 -16.16 -6.39 5.74
N LYS A 371 -16.02 -6.81 7.01
CA LYS A 371 -15.41 -8.10 7.35
C LYS A 371 -16.13 -9.23 6.63
N SER A 372 -17.46 -9.32 6.77
CA SER A 372 -18.26 -10.37 6.13
C SER A 372 -18.21 -10.31 4.60
N SER A 373 -18.13 -9.11 4.03
CA SER A 373 -18.00 -8.94 2.58
C SER A 373 -16.64 -9.43 2.07
N LEU A 374 -15.56 -9.12 2.79
CA LEU A 374 -14.20 -9.56 2.45
C LEU A 374 -14.06 -11.09 2.58
N GLU A 375 -14.55 -11.67 3.68
CA GLU A 375 -14.55 -13.12 3.89
C GLU A 375 -15.34 -13.85 2.79
N LYS A 376 -16.49 -13.29 2.41
CA LYS A 376 -17.30 -13.83 1.32
C LYS A 376 -16.57 -13.73 -0.03
N THR A 377 -15.88 -12.64 -0.29
CA THR A 377 -15.08 -12.48 -1.51
C THR A 377 -13.94 -13.48 -1.54
N ALA A 378 -13.20 -13.64 -0.44
CA ALA A 378 -12.10 -14.60 -0.35
C ALA A 378 -12.52 -16.05 -0.56
N THR A 379 -13.77 -16.40 -0.21
CA THR A 379 -14.33 -17.75 -0.41
C THR A 379 -15.16 -17.88 -1.69
N SER A 380 -15.27 -16.81 -2.48
CA SER A 380 -16.03 -16.82 -3.73
C SER A 380 -15.28 -17.54 -4.85
N GLY A 381 -15.98 -17.86 -5.92
CA GLY A 381 -15.35 -18.38 -7.15
C GLY A 381 -14.50 -17.34 -7.91
N ASP A 382 -14.45 -16.09 -7.47
CA ASP A 382 -13.62 -15.01 -8.00
C ASP A 382 -13.05 -14.19 -6.83
N PRO A 383 -12.02 -14.70 -6.14
CA PRO A 383 -11.43 -14.04 -4.97
C PRO A 383 -10.61 -12.81 -5.33
N TYR A 384 -10.15 -12.70 -6.57
CA TYR A 384 -9.30 -11.60 -7.03
C TYR A 384 -10.12 -10.53 -7.73
N ARG A 385 -10.10 -9.33 -7.16
CA ARG A 385 -10.82 -8.18 -7.74
C ARG A 385 -10.24 -7.77 -9.09
N HIS A 386 -8.91 -7.80 -9.22
CA HIS A 386 -8.18 -7.40 -10.42
C HIS A 386 -7.22 -8.49 -10.89
N SER A 387 -6.93 -8.50 -12.17
CA SER A 387 -5.93 -9.37 -12.78
C SER A 387 -4.51 -8.92 -12.43
N LEU A 388 -4.33 -7.62 -12.25
CA LEU A 388 -3.04 -6.99 -12.04
C LEU A 388 -3.22 -5.69 -11.26
N SER A 389 -2.47 -5.53 -10.18
CA SER A 389 -2.34 -4.26 -9.45
C SER A 389 -0.88 -3.79 -9.53
N ILE A 390 -0.66 -2.55 -9.93
CA ILE A 390 0.68 -1.96 -10.02
C ILE A 390 0.71 -0.71 -9.17
N SER A 391 1.44 -0.78 -8.07
CA SER A 391 1.72 0.35 -7.19
C SER A 391 3.12 0.90 -7.45
N ASN A 392 3.21 2.21 -7.65
CA ASN A 392 4.46 2.94 -7.77
C ASN A 392 4.50 4.01 -6.68
N ILE A 393 5.42 3.86 -5.74
CA ILE A 393 5.61 4.79 -4.62
C ILE A 393 6.46 6.00 -4.98
N GLY A 394 6.87 6.13 -6.26
CA GLY A 394 7.68 7.22 -6.74
C GLY A 394 9.18 6.98 -6.60
N ARG A 395 9.92 8.08 -6.65
CA ARG A 395 11.38 8.07 -6.49
C ARG A 395 11.72 8.27 -5.02
N PHE A 396 12.53 7.38 -4.51
CA PHE A 396 13.22 7.55 -3.23
C PHE A 396 14.65 7.98 -3.49
N ASP A 397 15.08 9.09 -2.91
CA ASP A 397 16.46 9.62 -3.03
C ASP A 397 17.07 9.73 -1.63
N PRO A 398 17.87 8.75 -1.22
CA PRO A 398 18.41 8.68 0.14
C PRO A 398 19.67 9.52 0.33
N LYS A 399 19.88 10.60 -0.43
CA LYS A 399 21.16 11.39 -0.40
C LYS A 399 21.61 11.80 1.00
N ASP A 400 20.64 12.04 1.89
CA ASP A 400 20.93 12.49 3.25
C ASP A 400 21.05 11.32 4.26
N ILE A 401 20.90 10.08 3.78
CA ILE A 401 21.00 8.88 4.62
C ILE A 401 22.30 8.15 4.30
N VAL A 402 23.33 8.47 5.08
CA VAL A 402 24.65 7.88 4.90
C VAL A 402 24.60 6.38 5.09
N GLY A 403 25.12 5.63 4.13
CA GLY A 403 25.21 4.18 4.19
C GLY A 403 23.97 3.42 3.70
N LEU A 404 22.89 4.08 3.33
CA LEU A 404 21.73 3.42 2.73
C LEU A 404 21.97 3.13 1.24
N GLU A 405 22.10 1.85 0.89
CA GLU A 405 22.48 1.40 -0.45
C GLU A 405 21.28 1.05 -1.33
N LYS A 406 20.30 0.39 -0.75
CA LYS A 406 19.12 -0.12 -1.47
C LYS A 406 17.89 -0.05 -0.59
N VAL A 407 16.73 0.12 -1.23
CA VAL A 407 15.42 0.05 -0.57
C VAL A 407 14.51 -0.85 -1.38
N TRP A 408 13.80 -1.72 -0.70
CA TRP A 408 12.72 -2.55 -1.24
C TRP A 408 11.42 -2.18 -0.56
N PHE A 409 10.38 -2.27 -1.32
CA PHE A 409 9.03 -2.02 -0.85
C PHE A 409 8.19 -3.27 -1.05
N CYS A 410 7.56 -3.74 0.00
CA CYS A 410 6.66 -4.87 -0.02
C CYS A 410 5.29 -4.42 0.48
N HIS A 411 4.27 -4.88 -0.18
CA HIS A 411 2.89 -4.69 0.24
C HIS A 411 2.26 -6.06 0.32
N ALA A 412 1.75 -6.44 1.47
CA ALA A 412 0.93 -7.62 1.58
C ALA A 412 -0.36 -7.34 0.82
N SER A 413 -0.49 -7.93 -0.36
CA SER A 413 -1.69 -7.78 -1.16
C SER A 413 -2.76 -8.74 -0.67
N MET A 414 -3.95 -8.24 -0.68
CA MET A 414 -5.17 -9.00 -0.47
C MET A 414 -5.50 -9.85 -1.69
N PRO A 415 -6.00 -11.04 -1.52
CA PRO A 415 -6.76 -11.68 -2.58
C PRO A 415 -8.00 -10.87 -2.93
#